data_5a56366dc6980fbfea3e7e4660e4e85b
#
_entry.id   5a56366dc6980fbfea3e7e4660e4e85b
#
_cell.length_a   1.000
_cell.length_b   1.000
_cell.length_c   1.000
_cell.angle_alpha   90.00
_cell.angle_beta   90.00
_cell.angle_gamma   90.00
#
_symmetry.space_group_name_H-M   'P 1'
#
loop_
_entity.id
_entity.type
_entity.pdbx_description
1 polymer ?
#
loop_
_entity_poly.entity_id
_entity_poly.type
_entity_poly.pdbx_seq_one_letter_code
_entity_poly.pdbx_strand_id
1 'polypeptide(L)'
;MVSLGDAAGRVLAETLASKVDDPRFDNSAMDGWAVRATDCEIQGSTLSISGTSKAGGEPPSVVAQGEACRIMTGAPVPEGADAIVMVEDSEEVGNTVRILGPARPGYIRKRAENLRAGQEALEKGTHLGPAEISLAATMGHGEIEVVVRPKLAIISTGDELIPPGVELAAGQIHESNSYGIAVLIEKMGGQAIRYDVVHDTIDGLRKTLDNAAHECDAILTSGGVSMGKWDLVRRLMEEEGDLLFWRVMIRPGGPPLFGTWKGTPLFGLPGNPVSSHVVFISLVAPWLSHCMEAHPENGPTIGDRVKVKLTEGVKGAPGKLCMRRIRIEASEDGLVATVHTHQGSGNIHSMVAHNGLTLLPPDTDAEAGDTIDAFWCR
;
A
#
# COMPACT_ATOMS: atom_id res chain seq x y z
N MET A 1 0.77 13.53 15.47
CA MET A 1 1.17 12.35 16.28
C MET A 1 -0.01 11.40 16.42
N VAL A 2 0.22 10.10 16.19
CA VAL A 2 -0.74 9.00 16.43
C VAL A 2 -0.01 7.79 17.00
N SER A 3 -0.73 6.90 17.71
CA SER A 3 -0.16 5.63 18.14
C SER A 3 0.18 4.75 16.93
N LEU A 4 1.10 3.78 17.07
CA LEU A 4 1.39 2.83 16.00
C LEU A 4 0.14 2.03 15.56
N GLY A 5 -0.78 1.73 16.50
CA GLY A 5 -2.03 1.04 16.20
C GLY A 5 -2.96 1.84 15.29
N ASP A 6 -2.92 3.18 15.38
CA ASP A 6 -3.76 4.10 14.60
C ASP A 6 -3.04 4.59 13.32
N ALA A 7 -1.76 4.25 13.15
CA ALA A 7 -0.94 4.70 12.02
C ALA A 7 -1.09 3.83 10.77
N ALA A 8 -1.65 2.64 10.86
CA ALA A 8 -1.82 1.74 9.73
C ALA A 8 -2.65 2.38 8.59
N GLY A 9 -2.16 2.27 7.36
CA GLY A 9 -2.80 2.87 6.18
C GLY A 9 -2.66 4.40 6.07
N ARG A 10 -1.84 5.02 6.95
CA ARG A 10 -1.52 6.46 6.90
C ARG A 10 -0.24 6.71 6.10
N VAL A 11 0.02 7.97 5.81
CA VAL A 11 1.27 8.43 5.18
C VAL A 11 2.15 9.07 6.24
N LEU A 12 3.41 8.70 6.30
CA LEU A 12 4.39 9.20 7.27
C LEU A 12 4.72 10.68 6.99
N ALA A 13 4.64 11.54 8.01
CA ALA A 13 4.83 12.97 7.86
C ALA A 13 6.30 13.42 7.97
N GLU A 14 7.15 12.60 8.59
CA GLU A 14 8.59 12.87 8.77
C GLU A 14 9.41 11.59 8.60
N THR A 15 10.68 11.72 8.25
CA THR A 15 11.59 10.57 8.18
C THR A 15 11.90 10.06 9.58
N LEU A 16 11.77 8.75 9.80
CA LEU A 16 12.06 8.12 11.09
C LEU A 16 13.48 7.54 11.13
N ALA A 17 14.22 7.93 12.16
CA ALA A 17 15.49 7.33 12.52
C ALA A 17 15.31 6.35 13.70
N SER A 18 16.08 5.28 13.72
CA SER A 18 16.03 4.33 14.83
C SER A 18 16.50 4.97 16.14
N LYS A 19 15.74 4.78 17.21
CA LYS A 19 16.12 5.21 18.57
C LYS A 19 17.09 4.25 19.26
N VAL A 20 17.21 3.03 18.73
CA VAL A 20 18.00 1.94 19.32
C VAL A 20 18.76 1.20 18.23
N ASP A 21 19.82 0.50 18.62
CA ASP A 21 20.47 -0.48 17.75
C ASP A 21 19.57 -1.71 17.57
N ASP A 22 19.60 -2.32 16.41
CA ASP A 22 18.95 -3.61 16.13
C ASP A 22 19.97 -4.58 15.47
N PRO A 23 20.33 -5.70 16.13
CA PRO A 23 20.01 -6.03 17.53
C PRO A 23 20.66 -5.05 18.54
N ARG A 24 20.07 -4.93 19.73
CA ARG A 24 20.60 -4.03 20.79
C ARG A 24 21.93 -4.49 21.38
N PHE A 25 22.25 -5.77 21.27
CA PHE A 25 23.45 -6.44 21.78
C PHE A 25 23.77 -7.67 20.92
N ASP A 26 25.00 -8.17 21.00
CA ASP A 26 25.36 -9.45 20.39
C ASP A 26 24.47 -10.55 20.96
N ASN A 27 23.77 -11.28 20.11
CA ASN A 27 22.84 -12.35 20.53
C ASN A 27 22.99 -13.61 19.69
N SER A 28 22.55 -14.75 20.25
CA SER A 28 22.61 -16.02 19.55
C SER A 28 21.52 -16.14 18.48
N ALA A 29 21.90 -16.61 17.29
CA ALA A 29 20.95 -16.98 16.23
C ALA A 29 20.35 -18.39 16.44
N MET A 30 20.96 -19.21 17.33
CA MET A 30 20.61 -20.63 17.54
C MET A 30 20.51 -20.93 19.03
N ASP A 31 19.76 -21.98 19.35
CA ASP A 31 19.82 -22.63 20.66
C ASP A 31 21.08 -23.50 20.76
N GLY A 32 21.80 -23.40 21.85
CA GLY A 32 23.03 -24.16 22.00
C GLY A 32 23.93 -23.69 23.15
N TRP A 33 25.20 -23.55 22.85
CA TRP A 33 26.28 -23.25 23.81
C TRP A 33 27.13 -22.09 23.29
N ALA A 34 27.19 -21.03 24.04
CA ALA A 34 28.15 -19.96 23.81
C ALA A 34 29.52 -20.40 24.37
N VAL A 35 30.50 -20.42 23.48
CA VAL A 35 31.83 -20.98 23.73
C VAL A 35 32.93 -20.06 23.19
N ARG A 36 34.16 -20.32 23.58
CA ARG A 36 35.33 -19.81 22.88
C ARG A 36 35.67 -20.80 21.77
N ALA A 37 35.74 -20.33 20.53
CA ALA A 37 36.01 -21.18 19.37
C ALA A 37 37.28 -22.04 19.53
N THR A 38 38.32 -21.45 20.13
CA THR A 38 39.59 -22.10 20.41
C THR A 38 39.47 -23.32 21.33
N ASP A 39 38.47 -23.37 22.22
CA ASP A 39 38.25 -24.49 23.12
C ASP A 39 37.50 -25.66 22.44
N CYS A 40 37.05 -25.45 21.22
CA CYS A 40 36.24 -26.37 20.42
C CYS A 40 36.96 -26.87 19.14
N GLU A 41 38.26 -26.58 18.97
CA GLU A 41 39.03 -27.01 17.78
C GLU A 41 39.14 -28.53 17.66
N ILE A 42 39.10 -29.24 18.80
CA ILE A 42 39.14 -30.70 18.83
C ILE A 42 37.71 -31.25 19.00
N GLN A 43 37.24 -32.03 18.06
CA GLN A 43 35.94 -32.68 18.17
C GLN A 43 35.91 -33.62 19.40
N GLY A 44 34.87 -33.50 20.21
CA GLY A 44 34.73 -34.27 21.46
C GLY A 44 35.31 -33.53 22.69
N SER A 45 35.80 -32.30 22.54
CA SER A 45 36.16 -31.46 23.70
C SER A 45 35.02 -31.40 24.72
N THR A 46 35.38 -31.45 26.00
CA THR A 46 34.41 -31.38 27.11
C THR A 46 34.65 -30.07 27.87
N LEU A 47 33.58 -29.26 27.99
CA LEU A 47 33.60 -27.95 28.62
C LEU A 47 32.71 -27.96 29.87
N SER A 48 33.12 -27.22 30.92
CA SER A 48 32.29 -27.02 32.11
C SER A 48 31.15 -26.03 31.85
N ILE A 49 29.98 -26.31 32.37
CA ILE A 49 28.82 -25.43 32.18
C ILE A 49 28.90 -24.29 33.20
N SER A 50 29.12 -23.04 32.74
CA SER A 50 29.23 -21.84 33.57
C SER A 50 27.88 -21.21 33.92
N GLY A 51 26.82 -21.58 33.21
CA GLY A 51 25.49 -21.02 33.44
C GLY A 51 24.57 -21.08 32.20
N THR A 52 23.52 -20.24 32.21
CA THR A 52 22.55 -20.17 31.13
C THR A 52 22.21 -18.72 30.80
N SER A 53 22.31 -18.33 29.52
CA SER A 53 21.84 -17.06 29.00
C SER A 53 20.44 -17.27 28.35
N LYS A 54 19.47 -16.48 28.79
CA LYS A 54 18.09 -16.53 28.32
C LYS A 54 17.71 -15.22 27.65
N ALA A 55 16.82 -15.28 26.67
CA ALA A 55 16.22 -14.08 26.09
C ALA A 55 15.44 -13.30 27.19
N GLY A 56 15.70 -11.99 27.27
CA GLY A 56 15.14 -11.12 28.32
C GLY A 56 15.78 -11.24 29.70
N GLY A 57 16.79 -12.11 29.87
CA GLY A 57 17.60 -12.21 31.08
C GLY A 57 18.91 -11.43 31.01
N GLU A 58 19.59 -11.26 32.14
CA GLU A 58 20.97 -10.79 32.16
C GLU A 58 21.89 -11.94 31.71
N PRO A 59 22.95 -11.64 30.94
CA PRO A 59 23.94 -12.67 30.60
C PRO A 59 24.68 -13.12 31.87
N PRO A 60 25.03 -14.39 31.96
CA PRO A 60 25.86 -14.89 33.08
C PRO A 60 27.24 -14.26 33.02
N SER A 61 28.06 -14.58 34.05
CA SER A 61 29.45 -14.18 34.09
C SER A 61 30.22 -14.59 32.85
N VAL A 62 31.39 -13.99 32.65
CA VAL A 62 32.33 -14.27 31.56
C VAL A 62 32.52 -15.78 31.35
N VAL A 63 32.50 -16.23 30.11
CA VAL A 63 32.86 -17.59 29.72
C VAL A 63 34.39 -17.68 29.68
N ALA A 64 34.97 -18.36 30.68
CA ALA A 64 36.42 -18.57 30.78
C ALA A 64 36.88 -19.72 29.85
N GLN A 65 38.21 -19.91 29.75
CA GLN A 65 38.76 -21.04 29.01
C GLN A 65 38.29 -22.38 29.61
N GLY A 66 37.82 -23.28 28.71
CA GLY A 66 37.29 -24.58 29.11
C GLY A 66 35.83 -24.53 29.63
N GLU A 67 35.16 -23.40 29.47
CA GLU A 67 33.74 -23.24 29.86
C GLU A 67 32.81 -23.05 28.66
N ALA A 68 31.54 -23.40 28.86
CA ALA A 68 30.44 -23.15 27.95
C ALA A 68 29.22 -22.59 28.70
N CYS A 69 28.55 -21.64 28.15
CA CYS A 69 27.28 -21.15 28.67
C CYS A 69 26.14 -21.65 27.82
N ARG A 70 25.15 -22.30 28.43
CA ARG A 70 23.92 -22.62 27.73
C ARG A 70 23.28 -21.34 27.20
N ILE A 71 22.92 -21.27 25.91
CA ILE A 71 22.37 -20.08 25.33
C ILE A 71 21.14 -20.42 24.49
N MET A 72 20.12 -19.55 24.55
CA MET A 72 18.90 -19.65 23.76
C MET A 72 18.93 -18.64 22.61
N THR A 73 18.21 -18.95 21.54
CA THR A 73 18.03 -18.02 20.41
C THR A 73 17.53 -16.65 20.91
N GLY A 74 18.19 -15.57 20.46
CA GLY A 74 17.91 -14.19 20.89
C GLY A 74 18.49 -13.78 22.24
N ALA A 75 19.10 -14.70 22.97
CA ALA A 75 19.76 -14.39 24.27
C ALA A 75 21.09 -13.66 24.06
N PRO A 76 21.46 -12.76 24.98
CA PRO A 76 22.77 -12.08 24.95
C PRO A 76 23.92 -13.09 24.99
N VAL A 77 24.90 -12.88 24.13
CA VAL A 77 26.16 -13.67 24.17
C VAL A 77 27.00 -13.22 25.37
N PRO A 78 27.37 -14.14 26.27
CA PRO A 78 28.23 -13.80 27.40
C PRO A 78 29.60 -13.27 26.96
N GLU A 79 30.17 -12.37 27.73
CA GLU A 79 31.54 -11.93 27.52
C GLU A 79 32.53 -13.13 27.56
N GLY A 80 33.51 -13.12 26.68
CA GLY A 80 34.50 -14.20 26.53
C GLY A 80 34.11 -15.25 25.50
N ALA A 81 32.81 -15.40 25.16
CA ALA A 81 32.38 -16.29 24.09
C ALA A 81 32.44 -15.55 22.72
N ASP A 82 32.93 -16.25 21.70
CA ASP A 82 33.08 -15.74 20.33
C ASP A 82 32.45 -16.65 19.28
N ALA A 83 31.83 -17.79 19.69
CA ALA A 83 31.14 -18.72 18.81
C ALA A 83 29.97 -19.42 19.53
N ILE A 84 29.07 -19.98 18.72
CA ILE A 84 27.96 -20.82 19.18
C ILE A 84 28.11 -22.21 18.60
N VAL A 85 27.93 -23.23 19.46
CA VAL A 85 27.72 -24.63 19.06
C VAL A 85 26.24 -24.92 19.21
N MET A 86 25.62 -25.50 18.17
CA MET A 86 24.18 -25.87 18.22
C MET A 86 23.93 -26.96 19.25
N VAL A 87 22.77 -26.97 19.86
CA VAL A 87 22.40 -28.00 20.85
C VAL A 87 22.47 -29.42 20.26
N GLU A 88 22.10 -29.57 18.99
CA GLU A 88 22.13 -30.83 18.25
C GLU A 88 23.56 -31.34 18.01
N ASP A 89 24.53 -30.45 18.04
CA ASP A 89 25.95 -30.73 17.87
C ASP A 89 26.67 -30.91 19.23
N SER A 90 25.94 -31.27 20.28
CA SER A 90 26.48 -31.40 21.64
C SER A 90 25.80 -32.50 22.45
N GLU A 91 26.48 -32.95 23.50
CA GLU A 91 25.98 -33.92 24.49
C GLU A 91 26.22 -33.38 25.91
N GLU A 92 25.11 -33.08 26.62
CA GLU A 92 25.18 -32.60 28.00
C GLU A 92 25.25 -33.77 28.98
N VAL A 93 26.28 -33.79 29.84
CA VAL A 93 26.49 -34.86 30.83
C VAL A 93 26.78 -34.21 32.20
N GLY A 94 25.81 -34.20 33.07
CA GLY A 94 25.92 -33.59 34.40
C GLY A 94 26.17 -32.08 34.31
N ASN A 95 27.33 -31.60 34.80
CA ASN A 95 27.70 -30.19 34.74
C ASN A 95 28.73 -29.88 33.63
N THR A 96 28.77 -30.73 32.60
CA THR A 96 29.66 -30.55 31.44
C THR A 96 28.91 -30.76 30.16
N VAL A 97 29.42 -30.18 29.08
CA VAL A 97 28.95 -30.41 27.71
C VAL A 97 30.10 -30.94 26.85
N ARG A 98 29.83 -31.99 26.10
CA ARG A 98 30.73 -32.53 25.08
C ARG A 98 30.37 -31.95 23.72
N ILE A 99 31.35 -31.36 23.06
CA ILE A 99 31.18 -30.70 21.78
C ILE A 99 31.41 -31.71 20.65
N LEU A 100 30.36 -31.97 19.84
CA LEU A 100 30.39 -32.95 18.75
C LEU A 100 30.46 -32.29 17.38
N GLY A 101 30.06 -31.05 17.25
CA GLY A 101 30.06 -30.27 16.01
C GLY A 101 30.83 -28.95 16.10
N PRO A 102 30.85 -28.18 15.03
CA PRO A 102 31.67 -26.98 14.92
C PRO A 102 31.15 -25.81 15.74
N ALA A 103 32.04 -25.10 16.42
CA ALA A 103 31.76 -23.78 16.96
C ALA A 103 31.73 -22.74 15.82
N ARG A 104 30.60 -22.02 15.67
CA ARG A 104 30.38 -21.10 14.55
C ARG A 104 30.24 -19.64 15.04
N PRO A 105 31.23 -18.76 14.76
CA PRO A 105 31.11 -17.32 15.03
C PRO A 105 29.93 -16.66 14.29
N GLY A 106 29.60 -17.14 13.08
CA GLY A 106 28.47 -16.66 12.28
C GLY A 106 27.08 -16.93 12.88
N TYR A 107 26.97 -17.66 13.97
CA TYR A 107 25.74 -17.80 14.75
C TYR A 107 25.56 -16.72 15.83
N ILE A 108 26.48 -15.77 15.91
CA ILE A 108 26.33 -14.56 16.71
C ILE A 108 25.88 -13.42 15.81
N ARG A 109 24.65 -12.94 16.01
CA ARG A 109 24.17 -11.69 15.42
C ARG A 109 24.81 -10.53 16.16
N LYS A 110 25.49 -9.69 15.43
CA LYS A 110 26.22 -8.57 16.04
C LYS A 110 25.29 -7.40 16.34
N ARG A 111 25.58 -6.69 17.42
CA ARG A 111 24.92 -5.43 17.75
C ARG A 111 24.90 -4.51 16.52
N ALA A 112 23.74 -3.92 16.23
CA ALA A 112 23.53 -2.99 15.13
C ALA A 112 23.83 -3.54 13.72
N GLU A 113 23.81 -4.87 13.52
CA GLU A 113 24.03 -5.45 12.19
C GLU A 113 22.89 -5.16 11.22
N ASN A 114 21.65 -5.02 11.72
CA ASN A 114 20.48 -4.68 10.91
C ASN A 114 20.30 -3.17 10.83
N LEU A 115 20.33 -2.47 11.98
CA LEU A 115 20.06 -1.04 12.07
C LEU A 115 20.80 -0.41 13.25
N ARG A 116 21.38 0.77 13.03
CA ARG A 116 22.05 1.53 14.09
C ARG A 116 21.15 2.60 14.66
N ALA A 117 21.30 2.89 15.95
CA ALA A 117 20.68 4.07 16.56
C ALA A 117 21.07 5.35 15.79
N GLY A 118 20.09 6.17 15.44
CA GLY A 118 20.23 7.38 14.63
C GLY A 118 20.22 7.15 13.12
N GLN A 119 20.18 5.92 12.63
CA GLN A 119 20.06 5.61 11.21
C GLN A 119 18.61 5.79 10.74
N GLU A 120 18.42 6.56 9.69
CA GLU A 120 17.13 6.70 9.00
C GLU A 120 16.75 5.41 8.26
N ALA A 121 15.50 4.96 8.43
CA ALA A 121 15.02 3.70 7.86
C ALA A 121 13.60 3.75 7.28
N LEU A 122 12.82 4.77 7.62
CA LEU A 122 11.52 5.02 6.99
C LEU A 122 11.47 6.48 6.54
N GLU A 123 11.36 6.70 5.24
CA GLU A 123 11.37 8.03 4.64
C GLU A 123 9.98 8.70 4.77
N LYS A 124 9.98 10.04 4.88
CA LYS A 124 8.77 10.86 4.77
C LYS A 124 7.98 10.47 3.53
N GLY A 125 6.65 10.46 3.64
CA GLY A 125 5.75 10.12 2.54
C GLY A 125 5.50 8.63 2.36
N THR A 126 6.18 7.76 3.13
CA THR A 126 5.97 6.30 3.09
C THR A 126 4.56 5.94 3.57
N HIS A 127 3.90 5.04 2.86
CA HIS A 127 2.64 4.42 3.27
C HIS A 127 2.90 3.36 4.34
N LEU A 128 2.22 3.48 5.47
CA LEU A 128 2.45 2.66 6.65
C LEU A 128 1.64 1.36 6.60
N GLY A 129 2.20 0.35 5.96
CA GLY A 129 1.71 -1.03 5.95
C GLY A 129 2.24 -1.84 7.14
N PRO A 130 1.98 -3.17 7.16
CA PRO A 130 2.37 -4.04 8.27
C PRO A 130 3.88 -4.06 8.55
N ALA A 131 4.72 -4.04 7.51
CA ALA A 131 6.17 -4.07 7.64
C ALA A 131 6.72 -2.75 8.23
N GLU A 132 6.21 -1.61 7.76
CA GLU A 132 6.60 -0.28 8.19
C GLU A 132 6.22 -0.03 9.67
N ILE A 133 5.03 -0.47 10.08
CA ILE A 133 4.59 -0.40 11.48
C ILE A 133 5.47 -1.29 12.36
N SER A 134 5.79 -2.50 11.92
CA SER A 134 6.68 -3.41 12.67
C SER A 134 8.09 -2.84 12.78
N LEU A 135 8.61 -2.24 11.71
CA LEU A 135 9.91 -1.59 11.70
C LEU A 135 9.93 -0.39 12.65
N ALA A 136 8.93 0.48 12.61
CA ALA A 136 8.82 1.62 13.53
C ALA A 136 8.80 1.17 15.01
N ALA A 137 8.11 0.06 15.31
CA ALA A 137 8.13 -0.53 16.65
C ALA A 137 9.53 -1.06 17.04
N THR A 138 10.22 -1.76 16.13
CA THR A 138 11.59 -2.24 16.32
C THR A 138 12.56 -1.08 16.57
N MET A 139 12.38 0.03 15.87
CA MET A 139 13.13 1.27 16.02
C MET A 139 12.86 2.01 17.33
N GLY A 140 11.88 1.56 18.14
CA GLY A 140 11.54 2.12 19.45
C GLY A 140 10.55 3.29 19.42
N HIS A 141 9.80 3.46 18.34
CA HIS A 141 8.72 4.45 18.28
C HIS A 141 7.42 3.87 18.81
N GLY A 142 6.77 4.52 19.76
CA GLY A 142 5.41 4.21 20.24
C GLY A 142 4.35 5.05 19.58
N GLU A 143 4.74 6.26 19.17
CA GLU A 143 3.94 7.24 18.43
C GLU A 143 4.76 7.82 17.30
N ILE A 144 4.10 8.18 16.19
CA ILE A 144 4.73 8.74 14.99
C ILE A 144 3.87 9.86 14.39
N GLU A 145 4.50 10.77 13.66
CA GLU A 145 3.80 11.80 12.91
C GLU A 145 3.31 11.25 11.58
N VAL A 146 2.04 11.48 11.29
CA VAL A 146 1.39 11.09 10.03
C VAL A 146 0.69 12.29 9.40
N VAL A 147 0.62 12.29 8.08
CA VAL A 147 -0.12 13.31 7.32
C VAL A 147 -1.60 13.27 7.71
N VAL A 148 -2.22 14.42 7.86
CA VAL A 148 -3.68 14.53 8.06
C VAL A 148 -4.37 13.96 6.82
N ARG A 149 -5.37 13.10 7.02
CA ARG A 149 -6.14 12.53 5.91
C ARG A 149 -6.93 13.63 5.21
N PRO A 150 -6.70 13.90 3.92
CA PRO A 150 -7.57 14.78 3.16
C PRO A 150 -8.99 14.23 3.14
N LYS A 151 -9.98 15.09 3.39
CA LYS A 151 -11.40 14.76 3.33
C LYS A 151 -11.93 15.00 1.93
N LEU A 152 -12.47 13.98 1.28
CA LEU A 152 -13.03 14.07 -0.05
C LEU A 152 -14.54 13.81 -0.01
N ALA A 153 -15.32 14.83 -0.38
CA ALA A 153 -16.76 14.68 -0.58
C ALA A 153 -17.04 13.83 -1.81
N ILE A 154 -18.03 12.94 -1.74
CA ILE A 154 -18.53 12.18 -2.89
C ILE A 154 -20.02 12.48 -3.04
N ILE A 155 -20.39 13.06 -4.19
CA ILE A 155 -21.74 13.49 -4.50
C ILE A 155 -22.20 12.78 -5.77
N SER A 156 -23.19 11.90 -5.66
CA SER A 156 -23.85 11.26 -6.80
C SER A 156 -25.09 12.05 -7.22
N THR A 157 -25.26 12.28 -8.53
CA THR A 157 -26.41 13.00 -9.09
C THR A 157 -27.14 12.12 -10.08
N GLY A 158 -28.47 12.15 -10.02
CA GLY A 158 -29.36 11.43 -10.94
C GLY A 158 -30.67 11.01 -10.25
N ASP A 159 -31.80 11.33 -10.87
CA ASP A 159 -33.13 10.93 -10.36
C ASP A 159 -33.39 9.43 -10.47
N GLU A 160 -32.59 8.73 -11.30
CA GLU A 160 -32.64 7.27 -11.41
C GLU A 160 -31.94 6.54 -10.27
N LEU A 161 -31.11 7.23 -9.44
CA LEU A 161 -30.25 6.62 -8.45
C LEU A 161 -30.98 6.37 -7.12
N ILE A 162 -31.01 5.11 -6.72
CA ILE A 162 -31.65 4.66 -5.47
C ILE A 162 -30.59 3.98 -4.58
N PRO A 163 -30.59 4.21 -3.25
CA PRO A 163 -29.69 3.53 -2.35
C PRO A 163 -29.79 2.00 -2.45
N PRO A 164 -28.68 1.25 -2.33
CA PRO A 164 -28.72 -0.21 -2.27
C PRO A 164 -29.60 -0.70 -1.13
N GLY A 165 -30.33 -1.80 -1.38
CA GLY A 165 -31.26 -2.40 -0.41
C GLY A 165 -32.70 -1.87 -0.49
N VAL A 166 -32.95 -0.85 -1.27
CA VAL A 166 -34.31 -0.34 -1.55
C VAL A 166 -34.82 -0.97 -2.86
N GLU A 167 -36.10 -1.33 -2.90
CA GLU A 167 -36.73 -1.89 -4.11
C GLU A 167 -36.76 -0.85 -5.24
N LEU A 168 -36.40 -1.28 -6.47
CA LEU A 168 -36.31 -0.41 -7.62
C LEU A 168 -37.65 -0.32 -8.36
N ALA A 169 -38.06 0.90 -8.66
CA ALA A 169 -39.12 1.15 -9.63
C ALA A 169 -38.56 1.08 -11.08
N ALA A 170 -39.48 1.11 -12.06
CA ALA A 170 -39.08 1.12 -13.48
C ALA A 170 -38.20 2.35 -13.79
N GLY A 171 -37.05 2.12 -14.44
CA GLY A 171 -36.07 3.17 -14.78
C GLY A 171 -35.09 3.54 -13.70
N GLN A 172 -35.21 2.97 -12.51
CA GLN A 172 -34.25 3.19 -11.40
C GLN A 172 -33.13 2.16 -11.40
N ILE A 173 -31.97 2.56 -10.87
CA ILE A 173 -30.79 1.72 -10.64
C ILE A 173 -30.23 1.98 -9.24
N HIS A 174 -29.51 1.00 -8.68
CA HIS A 174 -28.80 1.25 -7.44
C HIS A 174 -27.59 2.15 -7.64
N GLU A 175 -27.48 3.15 -6.78
CA GLU A 175 -26.27 3.95 -6.67
C GLU A 175 -25.11 3.05 -6.17
N SER A 176 -24.02 2.98 -6.91
CA SER A 176 -22.88 2.11 -6.60
C SER A 176 -21.53 2.83 -6.66
N ASN A 177 -21.46 3.95 -7.38
CA ASN A 177 -20.20 4.64 -7.63
C ASN A 177 -19.61 5.22 -6.36
N SER A 178 -20.42 5.86 -5.50
CA SER A 178 -19.91 6.45 -4.28
C SER A 178 -19.30 5.44 -3.32
N TYR A 179 -19.81 4.21 -3.30
CA TYR A 179 -19.25 3.12 -2.48
C TYR A 179 -17.87 2.71 -2.98
N GLY A 180 -17.72 2.47 -4.29
CA GLY A 180 -16.44 2.09 -4.88
C GLY A 180 -15.40 3.21 -4.78
N ILE A 181 -15.82 4.46 -5.06
CA ILE A 181 -14.94 5.64 -4.95
C ILE A 181 -14.50 5.86 -3.49
N ALA A 182 -15.39 5.66 -2.50
CA ALA A 182 -15.01 5.78 -1.09
C ALA A 182 -13.89 4.80 -0.72
N VAL A 183 -14.00 3.54 -1.13
CA VAL A 183 -12.94 2.54 -0.90
C VAL A 183 -11.63 2.93 -1.59
N LEU A 184 -11.67 3.49 -2.80
CA LEU A 184 -10.47 3.98 -3.49
C LEU A 184 -9.81 5.15 -2.76
N ILE A 185 -10.58 6.10 -2.23
CA ILE A 185 -10.09 7.21 -1.42
C ILE A 185 -9.40 6.69 -0.15
N GLU A 186 -10.06 5.80 0.58
CA GLU A 186 -9.53 5.19 1.81
C GLU A 186 -8.23 4.41 1.54
N LYS A 187 -8.19 3.64 0.45
CA LYS A 187 -7.00 2.91 0.02
C LYS A 187 -5.82 3.83 -0.29
N MET A 188 -6.10 5.03 -0.78
CA MET A 188 -5.09 6.07 -1.04
C MET A 188 -4.72 6.89 0.20
N GLY A 189 -5.26 6.56 1.39
CA GLY A 189 -4.97 7.27 2.64
C GLY A 189 -5.83 8.50 2.91
N GLY A 190 -6.80 8.82 2.06
CA GLY A 190 -7.77 9.88 2.26
C GLY A 190 -8.90 9.47 3.22
N GLN A 191 -9.85 10.39 3.45
CA GLN A 191 -11.10 10.16 4.17
C GLN A 191 -12.28 10.47 3.24
N ALA A 192 -13.11 9.47 2.98
CA ALA A 192 -14.28 9.62 2.15
C ALA A 192 -15.49 10.13 2.95
N ILE A 193 -16.15 11.18 2.47
CA ILE A 193 -17.40 11.71 3.01
C ILE A 193 -18.47 11.56 1.94
N ARG A 194 -19.34 10.56 2.07
CA ARG A 194 -20.42 10.31 1.13
C ARG A 194 -21.64 11.16 1.48
N TYR A 195 -22.12 11.91 0.50
CA TYR A 195 -23.38 12.65 0.57
C TYR A 195 -24.53 11.79 0.06
N ASP A 196 -25.75 12.11 0.48
CA ASP A 196 -26.96 11.52 -0.10
C ASP A 196 -27.05 11.87 -1.59
N VAL A 197 -27.75 11.02 -2.35
CA VAL A 197 -27.98 11.28 -3.79
C VAL A 197 -28.72 12.60 -3.97
N VAL A 198 -28.15 13.44 -4.83
CA VAL A 198 -28.74 14.75 -5.15
C VAL A 198 -29.63 14.62 -6.37
N HIS A 199 -30.88 15.01 -6.23
CA HIS A 199 -31.82 15.10 -7.35
C HIS A 199 -31.34 16.09 -8.42
N ASP A 200 -31.75 15.90 -9.66
CA ASP A 200 -31.36 16.72 -10.80
C ASP A 200 -31.98 18.14 -10.78
N THR A 201 -31.63 18.88 -9.71
CA THR A 201 -31.99 20.29 -9.54
C THR A 201 -30.74 21.14 -9.30
N ILE A 202 -30.67 22.31 -9.97
CA ILE A 202 -29.53 23.24 -9.83
C ILE A 202 -29.35 23.71 -8.39
N ASP A 203 -30.44 24.07 -7.72
CA ASP A 203 -30.38 24.61 -6.36
C ASP A 203 -29.97 23.55 -5.33
N GLY A 204 -30.47 22.31 -5.49
CA GLY A 204 -30.07 21.17 -4.66
C GLY A 204 -28.58 20.88 -4.81
N LEU A 205 -28.10 20.79 -6.04
CA LEU A 205 -26.70 20.51 -6.34
C LEU A 205 -25.79 21.66 -5.84
N ARG A 206 -26.14 22.94 -6.09
CA ARG A 206 -25.39 24.09 -5.61
C ARG A 206 -25.25 24.07 -4.08
N LYS A 207 -26.36 23.86 -3.36
CA LYS A 207 -26.33 23.76 -1.89
C LYS A 207 -25.43 22.63 -1.39
N THR A 208 -25.47 21.48 -2.04
CA THR A 208 -24.64 20.34 -1.66
C THR A 208 -23.16 20.62 -1.94
N LEU A 209 -22.83 21.21 -3.09
CA LEU A 209 -21.47 21.64 -3.42
C LEU A 209 -20.94 22.70 -2.44
N ASP A 210 -21.78 23.65 -2.02
CA ASP A 210 -21.43 24.66 -1.02
C ASP A 210 -21.08 24.05 0.33
N ASN A 211 -21.90 23.09 0.80
CA ASN A 211 -21.63 22.37 2.05
C ASN A 211 -20.33 21.55 1.94
N ALA A 212 -20.16 20.82 0.84
CA ALA A 212 -18.98 20.01 0.60
C ALA A 212 -17.69 20.85 0.55
N ALA A 213 -17.74 22.03 -0.08
CA ALA A 213 -16.60 22.94 -0.15
C ALA A 213 -16.22 23.53 1.22
N HIS A 214 -17.17 23.61 2.15
CA HIS A 214 -16.92 24.07 3.52
C HIS A 214 -16.34 22.98 4.43
N GLU A 215 -16.70 21.72 4.20
CA GLU A 215 -16.41 20.60 5.11
C GLU A 215 -15.25 19.72 4.64
N CYS A 216 -14.90 19.76 3.34
CA CYS A 216 -13.97 18.85 2.71
C CYS A 216 -12.85 19.59 1.95
N ASP A 217 -11.72 18.89 1.76
CA ASP A 217 -10.54 19.40 1.07
C ASP A 217 -10.66 19.25 -0.46
N ALA A 218 -11.55 18.36 -0.94
CA ALA A 218 -11.90 18.21 -2.36
C ALA A 218 -13.31 17.65 -2.53
N ILE A 219 -13.87 17.83 -3.72
CA ILE A 219 -15.20 17.35 -4.11
C ILE A 219 -15.07 16.42 -5.30
N LEU A 220 -15.68 15.24 -5.21
CA LEU A 220 -15.89 14.33 -6.32
C LEU A 220 -17.38 14.25 -6.63
N THR A 221 -17.77 14.51 -7.88
CA THR A 221 -19.14 14.23 -8.33
C THR A 221 -19.14 12.99 -9.21
N SER A 222 -20.21 12.20 -9.17
CA SER A 222 -20.42 11.05 -10.04
C SER A 222 -21.71 11.26 -10.84
N GLY A 223 -21.55 11.44 -12.16
CA GLY A 223 -22.63 11.83 -13.07
C GLY A 223 -22.65 13.34 -13.39
N GLY A 224 -23.55 13.77 -14.25
CA GLY A 224 -23.79 15.17 -14.60
C GLY A 224 -22.66 15.90 -15.35
N VAL A 225 -21.72 15.18 -15.99
CA VAL A 225 -20.49 15.76 -16.60
C VAL A 225 -20.34 15.53 -18.10
N SER A 226 -21.34 14.94 -18.77
CA SER A 226 -21.28 14.63 -20.19
C SER A 226 -21.82 15.79 -21.07
N MET A 227 -22.40 15.51 -22.23
CA MET A 227 -22.92 16.52 -23.19
C MET A 227 -24.42 16.70 -23.08
N GLY A 228 -25.09 16.02 -22.17
CA GLY A 228 -26.56 16.04 -22.06
C GLY A 228 -27.10 17.38 -21.55
N LYS A 229 -28.32 17.69 -21.90
CA LYS A 229 -29.04 18.87 -21.39
C LYS A 229 -29.18 18.87 -19.85
N TRP A 230 -29.05 17.69 -19.26
CA TRP A 230 -29.21 17.44 -17.81
C TRP A 230 -27.88 17.29 -17.07
N ASP A 231 -26.74 17.60 -17.72
CA ASP A 231 -25.43 17.54 -17.07
C ASP A 231 -25.21 18.77 -16.19
N LEU A 232 -25.89 18.79 -15.04
CA LEU A 232 -25.98 19.97 -14.16
C LEU A 232 -24.66 20.33 -13.48
N VAL A 233 -23.82 19.35 -13.18
CA VAL A 233 -22.49 19.60 -12.58
C VAL A 233 -21.65 20.45 -13.53
N ARG A 234 -21.58 20.04 -14.79
CA ARG A 234 -20.83 20.78 -15.81
C ARG A 234 -21.37 22.21 -15.95
N ARG A 235 -22.68 22.34 -16.05
CA ARG A 235 -23.34 23.66 -16.21
C ARG A 235 -23.03 24.59 -15.03
N LEU A 236 -23.14 24.11 -13.79
CA LEU A 236 -22.81 24.89 -12.61
C LEU A 236 -21.34 25.30 -12.59
N MET A 237 -20.44 24.40 -12.97
CA MET A 237 -19.01 24.70 -13.05
C MET A 237 -18.68 25.74 -14.14
N GLU A 238 -19.42 25.75 -15.27
CA GLU A 238 -19.28 26.78 -16.31
C GLU A 238 -19.87 28.13 -15.93
N GLU A 239 -20.96 28.15 -15.15
CA GLU A 239 -21.70 29.37 -14.78
C GLU A 239 -21.19 30.01 -13.48
N GLU A 240 -20.77 29.23 -12.48
CA GLU A 240 -20.52 29.69 -11.10
C GLU A 240 -19.19 29.19 -10.52
N GLY A 241 -18.56 28.15 -11.08
CA GLY A 241 -17.29 27.64 -10.67
C GLY A 241 -16.13 28.11 -11.56
N ASP A 242 -14.90 27.70 -11.22
CA ASP A 242 -13.73 27.93 -12.06
C ASP A 242 -13.38 26.63 -12.80
N LEU A 243 -13.94 26.40 -13.98
CA LEU A 243 -13.67 25.23 -14.79
C LEU A 243 -12.29 25.33 -15.47
N LEU A 244 -11.35 24.46 -15.09
CA LEU A 244 -9.99 24.43 -15.66
C LEU A 244 -9.92 23.58 -16.92
N PHE A 245 -10.51 22.38 -16.90
CA PHE A 245 -10.67 21.59 -18.12
C PHE A 245 -11.92 20.71 -18.09
N TRP A 246 -12.41 20.38 -19.27
CA TRP A 246 -13.44 19.40 -19.52
C TRP A 246 -13.02 18.50 -20.67
N ARG A 247 -13.06 17.18 -20.44
CA ARG A 247 -12.59 16.08 -21.27
C ARG A 247 -11.08 15.84 -21.23
N VAL A 248 -10.76 14.57 -21.20
CA VAL A 248 -9.41 14.03 -21.39
C VAL A 248 -9.44 12.95 -22.47
N MET A 249 -8.30 12.76 -23.11
CA MET A 249 -8.19 11.83 -24.25
C MET A 249 -7.87 10.41 -23.73
N ILE A 250 -8.81 9.84 -22.94
CA ILE A 250 -8.76 8.46 -22.43
C ILE A 250 -10.02 7.68 -22.82
N ARG A 251 -9.95 6.36 -22.82
CA ARG A 251 -11.08 5.45 -23.04
C ARG A 251 -10.93 4.20 -22.16
N PRO A 252 -11.94 3.89 -21.27
CA PRO A 252 -13.15 4.66 -20.98
C PRO A 252 -12.85 5.91 -20.15
N GLY A 253 -13.85 6.77 -19.92
CA GLY A 253 -13.73 7.90 -19.01
C GLY A 253 -13.45 9.25 -19.67
N GLY A 254 -13.67 9.41 -20.97
CA GLY A 254 -13.34 10.62 -21.73
C GLY A 254 -13.96 11.96 -21.30
N PRO A 255 -15.13 12.07 -20.65
CA PRO A 255 -15.70 13.35 -20.24
C PRO A 255 -15.58 13.71 -18.74
N PRO A 256 -14.42 13.55 -18.06
CA PRO A 256 -14.28 14.13 -16.74
C PRO A 256 -14.14 15.64 -16.85
N LEU A 257 -14.45 16.34 -15.76
CA LEU A 257 -14.12 17.75 -15.59
C LEU A 257 -13.26 17.95 -14.35
N PHE A 258 -12.50 19.02 -14.36
CA PHE A 258 -11.73 19.47 -13.20
C PHE A 258 -11.75 20.99 -13.12
N GLY A 259 -11.88 21.50 -11.90
CA GLY A 259 -11.87 22.91 -11.60
C GLY A 259 -11.93 23.16 -10.10
N THR A 260 -12.39 24.33 -9.69
CA THR A 260 -12.63 24.64 -8.29
C THR A 260 -14.06 25.16 -8.06
N TRP A 261 -14.65 24.77 -6.94
CA TRP A 261 -15.89 25.32 -6.43
C TRP A 261 -15.61 26.08 -5.16
N LYS A 262 -15.80 27.40 -5.19
CA LYS A 262 -15.43 28.28 -4.07
C LYS A 262 -13.99 28.07 -3.57
N GLY A 263 -13.06 27.81 -4.49
CA GLY A 263 -11.66 27.54 -4.20
C GLY A 263 -11.32 26.10 -3.80
N THR A 264 -12.32 25.22 -3.57
CA THR A 264 -12.12 23.80 -3.29
C THR A 264 -12.02 23.01 -4.59
N PRO A 265 -10.97 22.19 -4.80
CA PRO A 265 -10.84 21.33 -5.97
C PRO A 265 -12.07 20.45 -6.20
N LEU A 266 -12.57 20.42 -7.44
CA LEU A 266 -13.71 19.62 -7.83
C LEU A 266 -13.34 18.74 -9.04
N PHE A 267 -13.53 17.43 -8.88
CA PHE A 267 -13.39 16.42 -9.92
C PHE A 267 -14.77 15.88 -10.30
N GLY A 268 -15.20 16.14 -11.50
CA GLY A 268 -16.41 15.56 -12.05
C GLY A 268 -16.12 14.25 -12.74
N LEU A 269 -16.59 13.14 -12.15
CA LEU A 269 -16.41 11.80 -12.67
C LEU A 269 -17.60 11.38 -13.54
N PRO A 270 -17.38 10.56 -14.60
CA PRO A 270 -18.49 10.02 -15.41
C PRO A 270 -19.45 9.17 -14.58
N GLY A 271 -20.72 9.11 -14.95
CA GLY A 271 -21.72 8.26 -14.28
C GLY A 271 -21.51 6.76 -14.49
N ASN A 272 -20.88 6.33 -15.60
CA ASN A 272 -20.57 4.91 -15.84
C ASN A 272 -19.50 4.40 -14.84
N PRO A 273 -19.74 3.32 -14.10
CA PRO A 273 -18.88 2.90 -12.98
C PRO A 273 -17.44 2.58 -13.38
N VAL A 274 -17.21 1.89 -14.49
CA VAL A 274 -15.82 1.63 -14.95
C VAL A 274 -15.10 2.94 -15.31
N SER A 275 -15.83 3.88 -15.92
CA SER A 275 -15.26 5.19 -16.26
C SER A 275 -14.87 5.99 -15.03
N SER A 276 -15.71 5.97 -13.99
CA SER A 276 -15.42 6.63 -12.70
C SER A 276 -14.17 6.07 -12.06
N HIS A 277 -14.01 4.74 -12.03
CA HIS A 277 -12.80 4.09 -11.50
C HIS A 277 -11.54 4.46 -12.29
N VAL A 278 -11.62 4.41 -13.63
CA VAL A 278 -10.48 4.76 -14.50
C VAL A 278 -10.08 6.23 -14.32
N VAL A 279 -11.06 7.15 -14.25
CA VAL A 279 -10.79 8.57 -14.01
C VAL A 279 -10.21 8.80 -12.62
N PHE A 280 -10.73 8.11 -11.60
CA PHE A 280 -10.15 8.18 -10.25
C PHE A 280 -8.67 7.76 -10.25
N ILE A 281 -8.35 6.60 -10.82
CA ILE A 281 -6.98 6.08 -10.93
C ILE A 281 -6.07 7.06 -11.69
N SER A 282 -6.59 7.68 -12.74
CA SER A 282 -5.78 8.51 -13.64
C SER A 282 -5.58 9.96 -13.19
N LEU A 283 -6.55 10.52 -12.45
CA LEU A 283 -6.56 11.96 -12.08
C LEU A 283 -6.61 12.18 -10.57
N VAL A 284 -7.51 11.49 -9.85
CA VAL A 284 -7.72 11.76 -8.43
C VAL A 284 -6.62 11.14 -7.58
N ALA A 285 -6.24 9.90 -7.84
CA ALA A 285 -5.22 9.21 -7.06
C ALA A 285 -3.84 9.91 -7.11
N PRO A 286 -3.32 10.35 -8.28
CA PRO A 286 -2.09 11.15 -8.33
C PRO A 286 -2.20 12.49 -7.61
N TRP A 287 -3.34 13.18 -7.73
CA TRP A 287 -3.59 14.42 -7.01
C TRP A 287 -3.59 14.19 -5.49
N LEU A 288 -4.26 13.14 -5.02
CA LEU A 288 -4.33 12.81 -3.59
C LEU A 288 -2.94 12.45 -3.03
N SER A 289 -2.14 11.69 -3.78
CA SER A 289 -0.74 11.40 -3.43
C SER A 289 0.09 12.68 -3.31
N HIS A 290 -0.09 13.61 -4.25
CA HIS A 290 0.58 14.91 -4.22
C HIS A 290 0.18 15.75 -3.00
N CYS A 291 -1.11 15.80 -2.66
CA CYS A 291 -1.61 16.54 -1.48
C CYS A 291 -1.05 16.00 -0.16
N MET A 292 -0.76 14.71 -0.09
CA MET A 292 -0.17 14.07 1.08
C MET A 292 1.37 14.07 1.06
N GLU A 293 1.99 14.66 0.06
CA GLU A 293 3.44 14.58 -0.16
C GLU A 293 3.94 13.12 -0.11
N ALA A 294 3.13 12.21 -0.68
CA ALA A 294 3.43 10.79 -0.66
C ALA A 294 4.71 10.46 -1.43
N HIS A 295 5.52 9.54 -0.89
CA HIS A 295 6.75 9.11 -1.54
C HIS A 295 6.43 8.43 -2.89
N PRO A 296 7.17 8.73 -3.98
CA PRO A 296 6.85 8.22 -5.32
C PRO A 296 6.82 6.69 -5.43
N GLU A 297 7.69 6.00 -4.69
CA GLU A 297 7.82 4.54 -4.74
C GLU A 297 7.14 3.85 -3.55
N ASN A 298 7.19 4.47 -2.35
CA ASN A 298 6.73 3.88 -1.10
C ASN A 298 5.41 4.48 -0.59
N GLY A 299 4.81 5.41 -1.34
CA GLY A 299 3.52 6.02 -1.01
C GLY A 299 2.33 5.08 -1.30
N PRO A 300 1.11 5.51 -0.94
CA PRO A 300 -0.09 4.74 -1.23
C PRO A 300 -0.31 4.58 -2.73
N THR A 301 -0.70 3.37 -3.14
CA THR A 301 -0.96 3.07 -4.55
C THR A 301 -2.20 2.20 -4.73
N ILE A 302 -2.89 2.37 -5.86
CA ILE A 302 -3.98 1.48 -6.30
C ILE A 302 -3.42 0.31 -7.10
N GLY A 303 -2.22 0.47 -7.68
CA GLY A 303 -1.57 -0.55 -8.49
C GLY A 303 -0.27 -0.04 -9.10
N ASP A 304 0.39 -0.91 -9.86
CA ASP A 304 1.70 -0.65 -10.44
C ASP A 304 1.66 -0.62 -11.96
N ARG A 305 2.56 0.16 -12.57
CA ARG A 305 2.85 0.04 -13.99
C ARG A 305 3.74 -1.16 -14.23
N VAL A 306 3.29 -2.05 -15.12
CA VAL A 306 4.00 -3.27 -15.47
C VAL A 306 4.02 -3.47 -16.99
N LYS A 307 4.94 -4.29 -17.48
CA LYS A 307 4.91 -4.79 -18.85
C LYS A 307 4.27 -6.18 -18.86
N VAL A 308 3.33 -6.40 -19.77
CA VAL A 308 2.63 -7.68 -19.92
C VAL A 308 2.64 -8.13 -21.37
N LYS A 309 2.78 -9.44 -21.60
CA LYS A 309 2.66 -10.06 -22.92
C LYS A 309 1.19 -10.44 -23.15
N LEU A 310 0.61 -9.98 -24.24
CA LEU A 310 -0.78 -10.29 -24.58
C LEU A 310 -0.93 -11.72 -25.10
N THR A 311 -1.95 -12.43 -24.63
CA THR A 311 -2.33 -13.73 -25.16
C THR A 311 -3.27 -13.64 -26.39
N GLU A 312 -3.90 -12.49 -26.59
CA GLU A 312 -4.79 -12.19 -27.69
C GLU A 312 -4.73 -10.69 -28.05
N GLY A 313 -5.14 -10.34 -29.26
CA GLY A 313 -5.10 -8.96 -29.74
C GLY A 313 -6.06 -8.04 -29.00
N VAL A 314 -5.68 -6.76 -28.83
CA VAL A 314 -6.49 -5.72 -28.20
C VAL A 314 -6.55 -4.48 -29.08
N LYS A 315 -7.77 -3.99 -29.32
CA LYS A 315 -8.00 -2.78 -30.11
C LYS A 315 -7.87 -1.53 -29.23
N GLY A 316 -7.07 -0.59 -29.69
CA GLY A 316 -6.93 0.73 -29.11
C GLY A 316 -8.13 1.65 -29.35
N ALA A 317 -7.90 2.93 -29.32
CA ALA A 317 -8.93 3.94 -29.59
C ALA A 317 -8.32 5.14 -30.34
N PRO A 318 -9.00 5.65 -31.37
CA PRO A 318 -8.51 6.81 -32.13
C PRO A 318 -8.29 8.03 -31.24
N GLY A 319 -7.07 8.57 -31.28
CA GLY A 319 -6.65 9.77 -30.57
C GLY A 319 -6.71 9.68 -29.03
N LYS A 320 -6.81 8.47 -28.42
CA LYS A 320 -7.02 8.31 -26.98
C LYS A 320 -6.13 7.22 -26.40
N LEU A 321 -5.59 7.48 -25.19
CA LEU A 321 -5.04 6.42 -24.35
C LEU A 321 -6.13 5.41 -24.03
N CYS A 322 -5.92 4.15 -24.38
CA CYS A 322 -6.94 3.11 -24.24
C CYS A 322 -6.65 2.18 -23.07
N MET A 323 -7.55 2.18 -22.08
CA MET A 323 -7.43 1.43 -20.83
C MET A 323 -8.48 0.30 -20.79
N ARG A 324 -8.19 -0.81 -21.48
CA ARG A 324 -9.04 -2.01 -21.50
C ARG A 324 -8.81 -2.85 -20.24
N ARG A 325 -9.88 -3.48 -19.73
CA ARG A 325 -9.75 -4.43 -18.62
C ARG A 325 -9.08 -5.69 -19.13
N ILE A 326 -8.05 -6.11 -18.40
CA ILE A 326 -7.26 -7.30 -18.66
C ILE A 326 -7.06 -8.10 -17.38
N ARG A 327 -6.91 -9.40 -17.52
CA ARG A 327 -6.46 -10.29 -16.46
C ARG A 327 -4.98 -10.51 -16.60
N ILE A 328 -4.21 -10.06 -15.62
CA ILE A 328 -2.76 -10.22 -15.55
C ILE A 328 -2.43 -11.41 -14.65
N GLU A 329 -1.61 -12.32 -15.13
CA GLU A 329 -1.16 -13.51 -14.42
C GLU A 329 0.35 -13.73 -14.62
N ALA A 330 0.99 -14.34 -13.61
CA ALA A 330 2.38 -14.73 -13.72
C ALA A 330 2.50 -16.00 -14.58
N SER A 331 3.51 -16.07 -15.45
CA SER A 331 3.89 -17.24 -16.24
C SER A 331 5.39 -17.50 -16.11
N GLU A 332 5.88 -18.59 -16.69
CA GLU A 332 7.31 -18.93 -16.73
C GLU A 332 8.14 -17.83 -17.42
N ASP A 333 7.58 -17.17 -18.44
CA ASP A 333 8.24 -16.14 -19.24
C ASP A 333 7.94 -14.70 -18.77
N GLY A 334 7.34 -14.52 -17.59
CA GLY A 334 6.97 -13.20 -17.04
C GLY A 334 5.46 -13.00 -16.90
N LEU A 335 4.99 -11.76 -16.97
CA LEU A 335 3.57 -11.43 -16.85
C LEU A 335 2.87 -11.58 -18.20
N VAL A 336 1.75 -12.30 -18.20
CA VAL A 336 0.86 -12.42 -19.36
C VAL A 336 -0.50 -11.78 -19.07
N ALA A 337 -1.18 -11.35 -20.11
CA ALA A 337 -2.50 -10.73 -19.97
C ALA A 337 -3.51 -11.23 -21.00
N THR A 338 -4.71 -11.55 -20.52
CA THR A 338 -5.91 -11.87 -21.31
C THR A 338 -6.85 -10.69 -21.33
N VAL A 339 -7.52 -10.43 -22.46
CA VAL A 339 -8.44 -9.30 -22.62
C VAL A 339 -9.86 -9.73 -22.28
N HIS A 340 -10.60 -8.89 -21.56
CA HIS A 340 -12.02 -9.15 -21.35
C HIS A 340 -12.85 -8.93 -22.63
N THR A 341 -13.73 -9.86 -22.94
CA THR A 341 -14.60 -9.78 -24.12
C THR A 341 -15.58 -8.61 -24.09
N HIS A 342 -16.17 -8.31 -22.92
CA HIS A 342 -17.17 -7.25 -22.77
C HIS A 342 -16.59 -5.98 -22.10
N GLN A 343 -16.12 -5.04 -22.92
CA GLN A 343 -15.45 -3.80 -22.52
C GLN A 343 -16.38 -2.60 -22.28
N GLY A 344 -17.69 -2.81 -22.06
CA GLY A 344 -18.67 -1.74 -21.80
C GLY A 344 -18.31 -0.95 -20.51
N SER A 345 -18.45 0.37 -20.54
CA SER A 345 -18.10 1.25 -19.40
C SER A 345 -19.08 1.16 -18.22
N GLY A 346 -20.29 0.65 -18.45
CA GLY A 346 -21.27 0.35 -17.41
C GLY A 346 -21.09 -1.02 -16.75
N ASN A 347 -20.18 -1.87 -17.26
CA ASN A 347 -20.00 -3.23 -16.77
C ASN A 347 -19.01 -3.30 -15.61
N ILE A 348 -19.45 -2.95 -14.39
CA ILE A 348 -18.59 -3.00 -13.19
C ILE A 348 -18.10 -4.43 -12.86
N HIS A 349 -18.87 -5.47 -13.22
CA HIS A 349 -18.45 -6.86 -13.06
C HIS A 349 -17.09 -7.12 -13.76
N SER A 350 -16.81 -6.43 -14.87
CA SER A 350 -15.54 -6.55 -15.57
C SER A 350 -14.33 -6.05 -14.76
N MET A 351 -14.53 -5.14 -13.80
CA MET A 351 -13.46 -4.69 -12.88
C MET A 351 -13.18 -5.74 -11.80
N VAL A 352 -14.19 -6.51 -11.40
CA VAL A 352 -14.04 -7.60 -10.42
C VAL A 352 -13.39 -8.83 -11.06
N ALA A 353 -13.77 -9.14 -12.30
CA ALA A 353 -13.25 -10.29 -13.04
C ALA A 353 -11.79 -10.12 -13.51
N HIS A 354 -11.29 -8.89 -13.54
CA HIS A 354 -9.97 -8.53 -14.06
C HIS A 354 -9.20 -7.69 -13.03
N ASN A 355 -7.89 -7.73 -13.10
CA ASN A 355 -7.00 -7.09 -12.15
C ASN A 355 -6.05 -6.07 -12.80
N GLY A 356 -6.32 -5.69 -14.05
CA GLY A 356 -5.46 -4.73 -14.75
C GLY A 356 -6.17 -3.95 -15.85
N LEU A 357 -5.48 -2.91 -16.29
CA LEU A 357 -5.89 -2.02 -17.37
C LEU A 357 -4.73 -1.90 -18.36
N THR A 358 -5.00 -2.00 -19.66
CA THR A 358 -3.98 -1.66 -20.67
C THR A 358 -3.64 -0.17 -20.63
N LEU A 359 -2.43 0.20 -21.04
CA LEU A 359 -2.01 1.58 -21.26
C LEU A 359 -1.62 1.74 -22.74
N LEU A 360 -2.57 1.45 -23.66
CA LEU A 360 -2.31 1.56 -25.09
C LEU A 360 -2.29 3.02 -25.51
N PRO A 361 -1.21 3.48 -26.15
CA PRO A 361 -1.12 4.84 -26.69
C PRO A 361 -2.26 5.13 -27.70
N PRO A 362 -2.56 6.41 -27.98
CA PRO A 362 -3.50 6.77 -29.02
C PRO A 362 -3.17 6.09 -30.36
N ASP A 363 -4.22 5.71 -31.07
CA ASP A 363 -4.11 5.13 -32.43
C ASP A 363 -3.28 3.83 -32.52
N THR A 364 -3.09 3.13 -31.38
CA THR A 364 -2.30 1.91 -31.33
C THR A 364 -3.16 0.70 -31.02
N ASP A 365 -3.17 -0.27 -31.91
CA ASP A 365 -3.65 -1.64 -31.66
C ASP A 365 -2.47 -2.49 -31.22
N ALA A 366 -2.73 -3.57 -30.49
CA ALA A 366 -1.73 -4.58 -30.16
C ALA A 366 -2.24 -5.99 -30.51
N GLU A 367 -1.34 -6.85 -30.96
CA GLU A 367 -1.64 -8.21 -31.40
C GLU A 367 -1.25 -9.23 -30.31
N ALA A 368 -1.70 -10.46 -30.46
CA ALA A 368 -1.26 -11.58 -29.59
C ALA A 368 0.26 -11.74 -29.68
N GLY A 369 0.93 -11.84 -28.52
CA GLY A 369 2.38 -11.92 -28.41
C GLY A 369 3.07 -10.57 -28.19
N ASP A 370 2.41 -9.46 -28.42
CA ASP A 370 2.98 -8.13 -28.16
C ASP A 370 3.14 -7.88 -26.65
N THR A 371 4.20 -7.15 -26.29
CA THR A 371 4.42 -6.67 -24.94
C THR A 371 3.97 -5.21 -24.84
N ILE A 372 3.01 -4.96 -23.94
CA ILE A 372 2.43 -3.63 -23.73
C ILE A 372 2.65 -3.15 -22.30
N ASP A 373 2.54 -1.84 -22.10
CA ASP A 373 2.41 -1.28 -20.77
C ASP A 373 0.99 -1.50 -20.24
N ALA A 374 0.89 -1.82 -18.96
CA ALA A 374 -0.37 -2.03 -18.26
C ALA A 374 -0.31 -1.46 -16.84
N PHE A 375 -1.48 -1.19 -16.28
CA PHE A 375 -1.65 -0.86 -14.87
C PHE A 375 -2.22 -2.10 -14.17
N TRP A 376 -1.46 -2.66 -13.23
CA TRP A 376 -1.85 -3.83 -12.45
C TRP A 376 -2.47 -3.37 -11.14
N CYS A 377 -3.79 -3.44 -11.03
CA CYS A 377 -4.54 -3.08 -9.83
C CYS A 377 -4.28 -4.11 -8.70
N ARG A 378 -3.98 -3.63 -7.50
CA ARG A 378 -3.74 -4.44 -6.31
C ARG A 378 -4.77 -4.17 -5.22
#